data_7d1730a8d3897ad76c8494c19ec9b4b9
#
_entry.id   7d1730a8d3897ad76c8494c19ec9b4b9
#
_cell.length_a   1.000
_cell.length_b   1.000
_cell.length_c   1.000
_cell.angle_alpha   90.00
_cell.angle_beta   90.00
_cell.angle_gamma   90.00
#
_symmetry.space_group_name_H-M   'P 1'
#
loop_
_entity.id
_entity.type
_entity.pdbx_description
1 polymer ?
#
loop_
_entity_poly.entity_id
_entity_poly.type
_entity_poly.pdbx_seq_one_letter_code
_entity_poly.pdbx_strand_id
1 'polypeptide(L)'
;MTLQEGVVQFNLTLLPADPLPAAMLRSLNAWRQILYRLGLIGQDSHRYGGLGFGNVSIRVESSNATSFVISGTQTGGMDRLFPEHYSLVKTFDPASNCVVAEGVVRPSSESLTHGSLYRLDRTIGAVIHAHSPEIRTQADSIGIPVTRRDVHYGTPEMAEEVCRLFQNTPVSVLKIFAMGGHEDGIVAFGSSTEQAGLTIVRYLAMATARGVVSE
;
A
#
# COMPACT_ATOMS: atom_id res chain seq x y z
N MET A 1 -0.12 -7.58 22.04
CA MET A 1 -0.82 -8.40 21.03
C MET A 1 -0.16 -8.10 19.70
N THR A 2 0.43 -9.07 19.04
CA THR A 2 0.93 -8.91 17.67
C THR A 2 -0.28 -8.75 16.76
N LEU A 3 -0.35 -7.62 16.05
CA LEU A 3 -1.40 -7.39 15.06
C LEU A 3 -1.23 -8.38 13.91
N GLN A 4 -2.28 -9.07 13.55
CA GLN A 4 -2.30 -10.06 12.49
C GLN A 4 -2.41 -9.36 11.13
N GLU A 5 -1.57 -9.73 10.15
CA GLU A 5 -1.55 -9.19 8.79
C GLU A 5 -2.95 -9.16 8.15
N GLY A 6 -3.27 -8.08 7.42
CA GLY A 6 -4.52 -7.93 6.67
C GLY A 6 -5.80 -7.78 7.51
N VAL A 7 -5.70 -7.60 8.83
CA VAL A 7 -6.86 -7.31 9.68
C VAL A 7 -7.23 -5.84 9.57
N VAL A 8 -8.47 -5.56 9.16
CA VAL A 8 -9.02 -4.19 9.09
C VAL A 8 -9.20 -3.64 10.50
N GLN A 9 -8.56 -2.50 10.78
CA GLN A 9 -8.51 -1.85 12.10
C GLN A 9 -9.39 -0.61 12.22
N PHE A 10 -9.95 -0.15 11.11
CA PHE A 10 -10.84 1.00 11.07
C PHE A 10 -12.31 0.59 11.06
N ASN A 11 -13.19 1.52 11.44
CA ASN A 11 -14.63 1.37 11.32
C ASN A 11 -15.04 1.46 9.84
N LEU A 12 -15.51 0.35 9.28
CA LEU A 12 -15.89 0.25 7.88
C LEU A 12 -17.40 0.36 7.69
N THR A 13 -17.82 1.30 6.85
CA THR A 13 -19.14 1.29 6.21
C THR A 13 -18.96 0.80 4.77
N LEU A 14 -19.38 -0.43 4.47
CA LEU A 14 -19.33 -1.00 3.13
C LEU A 14 -20.73 -0.96 2.52
N LEU A 15 -20.88 -0.23 1.42
CA LEU A 15 -22.10 -0.14 0.64
C LEU A 15 -22.01 -1.12 -0.54
N PRO A 16 -23.01 -1.99 -0.75
CA PRO A 16 -23.04 -2.87 -1.92
C PRO A 16 -23.04 -2.07 -3.23
N ALA A 17 -22.20 -2.46 -4.17
CA ALA A 17 -22.13 -1.88 -5.50
C ALA A 17 -21.64 -2.92 -6.50
N ASP A 18 -21.98 -2.73 -7.77
CA ASP A 18 -21.47 -3.56 -8.86
C ASP A 18 -19.94 -3.47 -8.97
N PRO A 19 -19.28 -4.52 -9.46
CA PRO A 19 -17.85 -4.50 -9.71
C PRO A 19 -17.44 -3.35 -10.63
N LEU A 20 -16.24 -2.82 -10.38
CA LEU A 20 -15.67 -1.70 -11.14
C LEU A 20 -15.41 -2.09 -12.63
N PRO A 21 -15.39 -1.12 -13.55
CA PRO A 21 -15.05 -1.39 -14.94
C PRO A 21 -13.64 -1.97 -15.08
N ALA A 22 -13.49 -3.15 -15.71
CA ALA A 22 -12.22 -3.84 -15.87
C ALA A 22 -11.15 -2.98 -16.58
N ALA A 23 -11.56 -2.08 -17.48
CA ALA A 23 -10.67 -1.18 -18.19
C ALA A 23 -9.91 -0.23 -17.24
N MET A 24 -10.54 0.23 -16.16
CA MET A 24 -9.94 1.08 -15.12
C MET A 24 -8.79 0.37 -14.40
N LEU A 25 -8.88 -0.94 -14.22
CA LEU A 25 -7.97 -1.75 -13.42
C LEU A 25 -6.81 -2.34 -14.23
N ARG A 26 -6.80 -2.16 -15.56
CA ARG A 26 -5.85 -2.85 -16.45
C ARG A 26 -4.38 -2.59 -16.07
N SER A 27 -3.98 -1.33 -15.94
CA SER A 27 -2.61 -0.97 -15.57
C SER A 27 -2.28 -1.39 -14.14
N LEU A 28 -3.23 -1.18 -13.21
CA LEU A 28 -3.07 -1.57 -11.81
C LEU A 28 -2.83 -3.08 -11.67
N ASN A 29 -3.64 -3.90 -12.36
CA ASN A 29 -3.49 -5.35 -12.36
C ASN A 29 -2.17 -5.82 -12.98
N ALA A 30 -1.72 -5.17 -14.07
CA ALA A 30 -0.46 -5.51 -14.71
C ALA A 30 0.72 -5.31 -13.75
N TRP A 31 0.80 -4.16 -13.08
CA TRP A 31 1.86 -3.89 -12.10
C TRP A 31 1.74 -4.75 -10.86
N ARG A 32 0.54 -4.95 -10.34
CA ARG A 32 0.31 -5.87 -9.21
C ARG A 32 0.81 -7.29 -9.55
N GLN A 33 0.55 -7.78 -10.77
CA GLN A 33 0.99 -9.11 -11.20
C GLN A 33 2.51 -9.22 -11.34
N ILE A 34 3.19 -8.15 -11.78
CA ILE A 34 4.66 -8.09 -11.80
C ILE A 34 5.20 -8.21 -10.36
N LEU A 35 4.67 -7.42 -9.44
CA LEU A 35 5.08 -7.44 -8.03
C LEU A 35 4.78 -8.77 -7.34
N TYR A 36 3.67 -9.43 -7.70
CA TYR A 36 3.36 -10.78 -7.25
C TYR A 36 4.43 -11.80 -7.70
N ARG A 37 4.83 -11.75 -8.98
CA ARG A 37 5.89 -12.63 -9.52
C ARG A 37 7.25 -12.38 -8.90
N LEU A 38 7.51 -11.18 -8.40
CA LEU A 38 8.72 -10.81 -7.67
C LEU A 38 8.65 -11.17 -6.18
N GLY A 39 7.52 -11.73 -5.69
CA GLY A 39 7.33 -12.06 -4.28
C GLY A 39 7.15 -10.85 -3.36
N LEU A 40 6.88 -9.67 -3.92
CA LEU A 40 6.69 -8.40 -3.19
C LEU A 40 5.23 -8.19 -2.74
N ILE A 41 4.29 -8.84 -3.40
CA ILE A 41 2.90 -9.03 -3.03
C ILE A 41 2.64 -10.53 -3.13
N GLY A 42 1.95 -11.13 -2.15
CA GLY A 42 1.76 -12.55 -2.21
C GLY A 42 1.17 -13.16 -0.95
N GLN A 43 1.47 -14.44 -0.75
CA GLN A 43 1.19 -15.21 0.44
C GLN A 43 2.30 -16.24 0.62
N ASP A 44 2.82 -16.36 1.83
CA ASP A 44 3.88 -17.31 2.18
C ASP A 44 3.53 -17.98 3.50
N SER A 45 3.47 -19.31 3.52
CA SER A 45 3.12 -20.09 4.72
C SER A 45 4.11 -19.94 5.88
N HIS A 46 5.34 -19.51 5.61
CA HIS A 46 6.40 -19.32 6.59
C HIS A 46 6.57 -17.87 7.05
N ARG A 47 5.85 -16.91 6.40
CA ARG A 47 5.94 -15.48 6.69
C ARG A 47 4.56 -14.92 7.04
N TYR A 48 4.53 -13.89 7.86
CA TYR A 48 3.32 -13.11 8.20
C TYR A 48 2.13 -13.96 8.66
N GLY A 49 2.40 -15.09 9.35
CA GLY A 49 1.35 -16.03 9.79
C GLY A 49 0.63 -16.76 8.66
N GLY A 50 1.22 -16.85 7.48
CA GLY A 50 0.61 -17.49 6.30
C GLY A 50 -0.49 -16.66 5.64
N LEU A 51 -0.61 -15.37 5.96
CA LEU A 51 -1.62 -14.48 5.41
C LEU A 51 -1.15 -13.81 4.12
N GLY A 52 -2.12 -13.39 3.30
CA GLY A 52 -1.84 -12.62 2.09
C GLY A 52 -1.38 -11.20 2.43
N PHE A 53 -0.30 -10.74 1.81
CA PHE A 53 0.33 -9.44 2.03
C PHE A 53 0.42 -8.61 0.75
N GLY A 54 0.52 -7.29 0.95
CA GLY A 54 0.60 -6.31 -0.10
C GLY A 54 -0.74 -5.98 -0.74
N ASN A 55 -0.87 -4.76 -1.22
CA ASN A 55 -2.08 -4.23 -1.85
C ASN A 55 -1.75 -3.05 -2.76
N VAL A 56 -2.69 -2.70 -3.63
CA VAL A 56 -2.51 -1.68 -4.66
C VAL A 56 -3.74 -0.80 -4.79
N SER A 57 -3.54 0.49 -5.07
CA SER A 57 -4.64 1.43 -5.31
C SER A 57 -4.32 2.43 -6.42
N ILE A 58 -5.40 3.00 -6.98
CA ILE A 58 -5.35 4.14 -7.90
C ILE A 58 -6.35 5.20 -7.48
N ARG A 59 -5.97 6.47 -7.65
CA ARG A 59 -6.90 7.60 -7.50
C ARG A 59 -7.98 7.54 -8.57
N VAL A 60 -9.19 7.92 -8.19
CA VAL A 60 -10.31 8.08 -9.13
C VAL A 60 -10.64 9.56 -9.27
N GLU A 61 -10.76 10.02 -10.51
CA GLU A 61 -11.33 11.35 -10.78
C GLU A 61 -12.82 11.34 -10.40
N SER A 62 -13.14 12.05 -9.35
CA SER A 62 -14.50 12.22 -8.85
C SER A 62 -14.67 13.62 -8.29
N SER A 63 -15.91 14.00 -7.97
CA SER A 63 -16.20 15.25 -7.25
C SER A 63 -15.49 15.32 -5.88
N ASN A 64 -15.15 14.16 -5.30
CA ASN A 64 -14.30 14.06 -4.13
C ASN A 64 -12.86 13.71 -4.55
N ALA A 65 -11.96 14.69 -4.45
CA ALA A 65 -10.56 14.58 -4.89
C ALA A 65 -9.74 13.51 -4.14
N THR A 66 -10.29 12.89 -3.11
CA THR A 66 -9.60 11.88 -2.27
C THR A 66 -10.15 10.46 -2.47
N SER A 67 -11.12 10.24 -3.36
CA SER A 67 -11.63 8.90 -3.67
C SER A 67 -10.59 8.07 -4.42
N PHE A 68 -10.53 6.78 -4.13
CA PHE A 68 -9.59 5.86 -4.77
C PHE A 68 -10.13 4.43 -4.79
N VAL A 69 -9.70 3.67 -5.78
CA VAL A 69 -9.92 2.22 -5.85
C VAL A 69 -8.76 1.51 -5.18
N ILE A 70 -9.04 0.48 -4.37
CA ILE A 70 -8.03 -0.33 -3.68
C ILE A 70 -8.38 -1.81 -3.75
N SER A 71 -7.38 -2.68 -3.83
CA SER A 71 -7.59 -4.12 -3.73
C SER A 71 -8.16 -4.51 -2.35
N GLY A 72 -8.98 -5.54 -2.34
CA GLY A 72 -9.63 -6.03 -1.13
C GLY A 72 -8.64 -6.60 -0.12
N THR A 73 -9.04 -6.63 1.16
CA THR A 73 -8.26 -7.31 2.19
C THR A 73 -8.11 -8.79 1.87
N GLN A 74 -6.99 -9.41 2.26
CA GLN A 74 -6.67 -10.82 2.04
C GLN A 74 -6.58 -11.27 0.56
N THR A 75 -6.44 -10.35 -0.39
CA THR A 75 -6.28 -10.68 -1.81
C THR A 75 -4.81 -10.85 -2.23
N GLY A 76 -3.86 -10.64 -1.32
CA GLY A 76 -2.42 -10.73 -1.62
C GLY A 76 -2.02 -12.06 -2.26
N GLY A 77 -2.53 -13.19 -1.76
CA GLY A 77 -2.21 -14.53 -2.24
C GLY A 77 -2.80 -14.90 -3.61
N MET A 78 -3.70 -14.11 -4.16
CA MET A 78 -4.28 -14.37 -5.49
C MET A 78 -3.29 -13.95 -6.58
N ASP A 79 -3.00 -14.83 -7.55
CA ASP A 79 -2.12 -14.52 -8.68
C ASP A 79 -2.73 -13.47 -9.62
N ARG A 80 -4.06 -13.46 -9.75
CA ARG A 80 -4.84 -12.49 -10.55
C ARG A 80 -5.99 -11.91 -9.74
N LEU A 81 -6.20 -10.61 -9.91
CA LEU A 81 -7.39 -9.95 -9.39
C LEU A 81 -8.32 -9.57 -10.55
N PHE A 82 -9.62 -9.69 -10.27
CA PHE A 82 -10.73 -9.30 -11.14
C PHE A 82 -11.46 -8.11 -10.53
N PRO A 83 -12.36 -7.43 -11.24
CA PRO A 83 -13.09 -6.26 -10.74
C PRO A 83 -13.75 -6.44 -9.38
N GLU A 84 -14.29 -7.61 -9.08
CA GLU A 84 -14.92 -7.97 -7.81
C GLU A 84 -13.95 -8.03 -6.62
N HIS A 85 -12.65 -8.05 -6.87
CA HIS A 85 -11.61 -8.03 -5.82
C HIS A 85 -11.17 -6.63 -5.42
N TYR A 86 -11.87 -5.60 -5.89
CA TYR A 86 -11.58 -4.20 -5.60
C TYR A 86 -12.77 -3.50 -4.97
N SER A 87 -12.50 -2.49 -4.15
CA SER A 87 -13.49 -1.57 -3.60
C SER A 87 -13.14 -0.13 -3.94
N LEU A 88 -14.16 0.70 -4.11
CA LEU A 88 -14.04 2.14 -4.23
C LEU A 88 -14.17 2.77 -2.84
N VAL A 89 -13.08 3.29 -2.29
CA VAL A 89 -13.11 4.13 -1.10
C VAL A 89 -13.65 5.52 -1.50
N LYS A 90 -14.81 5.86 -0.97
CA LYS A 90 -15.51 7.15 -1.24
C LYS A 90 -15.00 8.24 -0.34
N THR A 91 -14.90 7.92 0.94
CA THR A 91 -14.41 8.84 1.98
C THR A 91 -13.64 8.04 3.04
N PHE A 92 -12.71 8.72 3.67
CA PHE A 92 -11.99 8.20 4.83
C PHE A 92 -11.65 9.35 5.77
N ASP A 93 -11.57 9.04 7.03
CA ASP A 93 -11.16 9.99 8.06
C ASP A 93 -10.28 9.28 9.09
N PRO A 94 -8.96 9.51 9.07
CA PRO A 94 -8.06 8.95 10.06
C PRO A 94 -8.37 9.41 11.48
N ALA A 95 -8.84 10.64 11.69
CA ALA A 95 -9.09 11.17 13.03
C ALA A 95 -10.22 10.41 13.74
N SER A 96 -11.26 10.02 13.01
CA SER A 96 -12.36 9.18 13.51
C SER A 96 -12.17 7.68 13.27
N ASN A 97 -11.03 7.30 12.67
CA ASN A 97 -10.72 5.93 12.29
C ASN A 97 -11.81 5.27 11.43
N CYS A 98 -12.31 5.98 10.42
CA CYS A 98 -13.45 5.56 9.61
C CYS A 98 -13.11 5.49 8.12
N VAL A 99 -13.70 4.50 7.43
CA VAL A 99 -13.66 4.35 5.97
C VAL A 99 -15.06 4.03 5.47
N VAL A 100 -15.51 4.74 4.43
CA VAL A 100 -16.72 4.44 3.66
C VAL A 100 -16.31 3.94 2.29
N ALA A 101 -16.72 2.75 1.91
CA ALA A 101 -16.39 2.14 0.63
C ALA A 101 -17.62 1.55 -0.06
N GLU A 102 -17.53 1.42 -1.37
CA GLU A 102 -18.50 0.74 -2.24
C GLU A 102 -17.83 -0.45 -2.91
N GLY A 103 -18.56 -1.57 -3.01
CA GLY A 103 -18.08 -2.78 -3.68
C GLY A 103 -18.62 -4.06 -3.07
N VAL A 104 -18.08 -5.20 -3.55
CA VAL A 104 -18.48 -6.55 -3.09
C VAL A 104 -17.48 -7.13 -2.09
N VAL A 105 -16.28 -6.54 -1.97
CA VAL A 105 -15.22 -6.97 -1.06
C VAL A 105 -14.86 -5.84 -0.09
N ARG A 106 -14.42 -6.20 1.12
CA ARG A 106 -13.89 -5.20 2.08
C ARG A 106 -12.59 -4.62 1.53
N PRO A 107 -12.38 -3.28 1.55
CA PRO A 107 -11.12 -2.67 1.13
C PRO A 107 -9.96 -3.14 2.02
N SER A 108 -8.74 -3.03 1.51
CA SER A 108 -7.53 -3.37 2.25
C SER A 108 -7.46 -2.66 3.61
N SER A 109 -6.90 -3.35 4.61
CA SER A 109 -6.57 -2.78 5.94
C SER A 109 -5.67 -1.54 5.88
N GLU A 110 -4.95 -1.33 4.76
CA GLU A 110 -4.08 -0.17 4.52
C GLU A 110 -4.80 1.05 3.92
N SER A 111 -6.15 1.02 3.84
CA SER A 111 -6.92 2.10 3.19
C SER A 111 -6.67 3.48 3.80
N LEU A 112 -6.44 3.60 5.11
CA LEU A 112 -6.11 4.88 5.76
C LEU A 112 -4.73 5.38 5.34
N THR A 113 -3.73 4.51 5.24
CA THR A 113 -2.37 4.84 4.78
C THR A 113 -2.40 5.36 3.34
N HIS A 114 -3.08 4.62 2.43
CA HIS A 114 -3.24 5.03 1.03
C HIS A 114 -4.00 6.36 0.89
N GLY A 115 -5.12 6.47 1.61
CA GLY A 115 -5.93 7.68 1.62
C GLY A 115 -5.14 8.91 2.09
N SER A 116 -4.31 8.76 3.12
CA SER A 116 -3.46 9.85 3.64
C SER A 116 -2.50 10.38 2.59
N LEU A 117 -1.87 9.48 1.80
CA LEU A 117 -1.01 9.87 0.68
C LEU A 117 -1.79 10.65 -0.38
N TYR A 118 -2.98 10.17 -0.78
CA TYR A 118 -3.84 10.87 -1.73
C TYR A 118 -4.31 12.25 -1.24
N ARG A 119 -4.49 12.41 0.07
CA ARG A 119 -4.88 13.69 0.67
C ARG A 119 -3.73 14.70 0.70
N LEU A 120 -2.49 14.23 0.94
CA LEU A 120 -1.30 15.08 1.06
C LEU A 120 -0.84 15.66 -0.28
N ASP A 121 -0.94 14.88 -1.36
CA ASP A 121 -0.46 15.32 -2.68
C ASP A 121 -1.44 14.87 -3.79
N ARG A 122 -2.06 15.85 -4.44
CA ARG A 122 -3.01 15.62 -5.53
C ARG A 122 -2.37 15.02 -6.79
N THR A 123 -1.06 15.10 -6.93
CA THR A 123 -0.33 14.51 -8.06
C THR A 123 -0.13 13.00 -7.89
N ILE A 124 -0.37 12.44 -6.71
CA ILE A 124 -0.32 11.00 -6.50
C ILE A 124 -1.54 10.36 -7.15
N GLY A 125 -1.29 9.55 -8.18
CA GLY A 125 -2.30 8.79 -8.91
C GLY A 125 -2.34 7.31 -8.52
N ALA A 126 -1.27 6.76 -7.94
CA ALA A 126 -1.21 5.37 -7.49
C ALA A 126 -0.38 5.20 -6.23
N VAL A 127 -0.76 4.21 -5.40
CA VAL A 127 -0.04 3.79 -4.19
C VAL A 127 0.03 2.27 -4.18
N ILE A 128 1.18 1.73 -3.80
CA ILE A 128 1.46 0.30 -3.68
C ILE A 128 2.09 0.04 -2.33
N HIS A 129 1.45 -0.81 -1.54
CA HIS A 129 2.05 -1.44 -0.37
C HIS A 129 2.57 -2.83 -0.76
N ALA A 130 3.80 -3.12 -0.38
CA ALA A 130 4.48 -4.37 -0.66
C ALA A 130 5.33 -4.80 0.54
N HIS A 131 5.81 -6.04 0.55
CA HIS A 131 6.74 -6.54 1.54
C HIS A 131 8.06 -6.94 0.89
N SER A 132 9.17 -6.43 1.41
CA SER A 132 10.52 -6.80 0.97
C SER A 132 11.49 -6.78 2.15
N PRO A 133 11.94 -7.94 2.63
CA PRO A 133 13.00 -8.03 3.63
C PRO A 133 14.26 -7.29 3.19
N GLU A 134 14.64 -7.40 1.91
CA GLU A 134 15.85 -6.79 1.35
C GLU A 134 15.77 -5.27 1.46
N ILE A 135 14.68 -4.66 0.98
CA ILE A 135 14.51 -3.20 1.06
C ILE A 135 14.43 -2.77 2.53
N ARG A 136 13.65 -3.50 3.34
CA ARG A 136 13.42 -3.13 4.74
C ARG A 136 14.71 -3.15 5.56
N THR A 137 15.52 -4.19 5.39
CA THR A 137 16.82 -4.35 6.08
C THR A 137 17.81 -3.27 5.66
N GLN A 138 17.83 -2.89 4.39
CA GLN A 138 18.76 -1.91 3.83
C GLN A 138 18.21 -0.48 3.82
N ALA A 139 17.00 -0.21 4.36
CA ALA A 139 16.32 1.07 4.23
C ALA A 139 17.21 2.28 4.58
N ASP A 140 17.87 2.23 5.72
CA ASP A 140 18.75 3.32 6.18
C ASP A 140 19.95 3.50 5.24
N SER A 141 20.56 2.40 4.78
CA SER A 141 21.77 2.42 3.94
C SER A 141 21.50 2.91 2.51
N ILE A 142 20.26 2.79 2.04
CA ILE A 142 19.82 3.27 0.71
C ILE A 142 18.98 4.55 0.80
N GLY A 143 18.90 5.16 1.99
CA GLY A 143 18.30 6.46 2.23
C GLY A 143 16.76 6.48 2.17
N ILE A 144 16.09 5.36 2.43
CA ILE A 144 14.62 5.30 2.48
C ILE A 144 14.15 5.80 3.86
N PRO A 145 13.24 6.80 3.92
CA PRO A 145 12.62 7.21 5.17
C PRO A 145 11.84 6.05 5.81
N VAL A 146 11.89 5.97 7.15
CA VAL A 146 11.23 4.89 7.91
C VAL A 146 10.25 5.52 8.89
N THR A 147 9.03 4.95 9.02
CA THR A 147 8.08 5.31 10.07
C THR A 147 8.57 4.83 11.43
N ARG A 148 8.04 5.39 12.53
CA ARG A 148 8.39 4.91 13.86
C ARG A 148 8.02 3.44 14.05
N ARG A 149 8.80 2.73 14.88
CA ARG A 149 8.63 1.28 15.11
C ARG A 149 7.41 0.93 15.96
N ASP A 150 6.91 1.87 16.73
CA ASP A 150 5.74 1.73 17.60
C ASP A 150 4.42 2.01 16.88
N VAL A 151 4.47 2.40 15.59
CA VAL A 151 3.28 2.72 14.79
C VAL A 151 2.91 1.56 13.89
N HIS A 152 1.71 1.04 14.09
CA HIS A 152 1.17 -0.10 13.36
C HIS A 152 0.43 0.35 12.08
N TYR A 153 0.36 -0.57 11.10
CA TYR A 153 -0.36 -0.36 9.84
C TYR A 153 -1.86 -0.13 10.06
N GLY A 154 -2.51 0.58 9.14
CA GLY A 154 -3.97 0.75 9.10
C GLY A 154 -4.56 1.54 10.26
N THR A 155 -3.73 2.23 11.05
CA THR A 155 -4.14 3.02 12.21
C THR A 155 -4.12 4.54 11.94
N PRO A 156 -4.83 5.34 12.74
CA PRO A 156 -4.70 6.80 12.70
C PRO A 156 -3.27 7.30 12.85
N GLU A 157 -2.50 6.66 13.74
CA GLU A 157 -1.10 7.00 14.00
C GLU A 157 -0.22 6.80 12.75
N MET A 158 -0.51 5.80 11.92
CA MET A 158 0.18 5.62 10.64
C MET A 158 -0.14 6.76 9.67
N ALA A 159 -1.36 7.27 9.65
CA ALA A 159 -1.71 8.45 8.86
C ALA A 159 -0.93 9.71 9.31
N GLU A 160 -0.72 9.89 10.61
CA GLU A 160 0.12 10.95 11.18
C GLU A 160 1.59 10.77 10.79
N GLU A 161 2.11 9.54 10.84
CA GLU A 161 3.48 9.23 10.41
C GLU A 161 3.72 9.54 8.94
N VAL A 162 2.77 9.23 8.07
CA VAL A 162 2.85 9.61 6.64
C VAL A 162 2.96 11.13 6.51
N CYS A 163 2.14 11.90 7.25
CA CYS A 163 2.23 13.37 7.28
C CYS A 163 3.62 13.84 7.77
N ARG A 164 4.13 13.24 8.85
CA ARG A 164 5.46 13.57 9.42
C ARG A 164 6.56 13.31 8.39
N LEU A 165 6.52 12.18 7.68
CA LEU A 165 7.50 11.87 6.64
C LEU A 165 7.47 12.90 5.52
N PHE A 166 6.29 13.33 5.07
CA PHE A 166 6.16 14.35 4.03
C PHE A 166 6.74 15.71 4.44
N GLN A 167 6.61 16.07 5.71
CA GLN A 167 7.08 17.36 6.24
C GLN A 167 8.59 17.37 6.52
N ASN A 168 9.16 16.25 6.98
CA ASN A 168 10.49 16.22 7.60
C ASN A 168 11.52 15.38 6.83
N THR A 169 11.14 14.74 5.73
CA THR A 169 12.03 13.88 4.96
C THR A 169 11.82 14.08 3.44
N PRO A 170 12.75 13.62 2.59
CA PRO A 170 12.59 13.73 1.15
C PRO A 170 11.60 12.70 0.55
N VAL A 171 10.68 12.14 1.32
CA VAL A 171 9.73 11.10 0.88
C VAL A 171 8.93 11.52 -0.35
N SER A 172 8.56 12.79 -0.46
CA SER A 172 7.84 13.33 -1.62
C SER A 172 8.65 13.29 -2.93
N VAL A 173 9.99 13.28 -2.83
CA VAL A 173 10.91 13.13 -3.98
C VAL A 173 11.23 11.66 -4.23
N LEU A 174 11.54 10.91 -3.17
CA LEU A 174 11.93 9.50 -3.25
C LEU A 174 10.77 8.59 -3.67
N LYS A 175 9.52 9.00 -3.35
CA LYS A 175 8.29 8.28 -3.66
C LYS A 175 8.18 6.90 -3.02
N ILE A 176 8.92 6.67 -1.91
CA ILE A 176 8.93 5.42 -1.14
C ILE A 176 9.25 5.69 0.33
N PHE A 177 8.69 4.90 1.22
CA PHE A 177 9.11 4.79 2.63
C PHE A 177 8.95 3.35 3.12
N ALA A 178 9.67 3.00 4.19
CA ALA A 178 9.56 1.73 4.88
C ALA A 178 8.73 1.89 6.17
N MET A 179 8.00 0.85 6.54
CA MET A 179 7.11 0.85 7.71
C MET A 179 7.86 0.23 8.90
N GLY A 180 8.23 1.06 9.90
CA GLY A 180 9.02 0.63 11.04
C GLY A 180 8.31 -0.35 11.97
N GLY A 181 6.99 -0.22 12.12
CA GLY A 181 6.12 -1.08 12.95
C GLY A 181 5.39 -2.16 12.16
N HIS A 182 5.79 -2.45 10.93
CA HIS A 182 5.19 -3.46 10.06
C HIS A 182 6.29 -4.29 9.39
N GLU A 183 6.29 -5.60 9.65
CA GLU A 183 7.34 -6.50 9.20
C GLU A 183 7.49 -6.44 7.67
N ASP A 184 8.71 -6.09 7.21
CA ASP A 184 9.09 -5.95 5.80
C ASP A 184 8.24 -4.97 4.97
N GLY A 185 7.30 -4.26 5.59
CA GLY A 185 6.37 -3.36 4.92
C GLY A 185 7.06 -2.16 4.29
N ILE A 186 6.75 -1.92 3.02
CA ILE A 186 7.15 -0.73 2.27
C ILE A 186 5.96 -0.14 1.53
N VAL A 187 5.95 1.16 1.36
CA VAL A 187 4.92 1.86 0.58
C VAL A 187 5.60 2.73 -0.46
N ALA A 188 5.25 2.51 -1.73
CA ALA A 188 5.66 3.37 -2.84
C ALA A 188 4.45 4.02 -3.50
N PHE A 189 4.66 5.21 -4.06
CA PHE A 189 3.61 5.98 -4.69
C PHE A 189 4.14 6.80 -5.86
N GLY A 190 3.24 7.26 -6.71
CA GLY A 190 3.60 8.07 -7.87
C GLY A 190 2.37 8.62 -8.58
N SER A 191 2.60 9.36 -9.67
CA SER A 191 1.53 9.90 -10.53
C SER A 191 0.80 8.80 -11.32
N SER A 192 1.39 7.60 -11.40
CA SER A 192 0.83 6.43 -12.08
C SER A 192 1.25 5.14 -11.40
N THR A 193 0.56 4.04 -11.72
CA THR A 193 0.95 2.68 -11.30
C THR A 193 2.33 2.29 -11.78
N GLU A 194 2.72 2.75 -12.97
CA GLU A 194 4.06 2.54 -13.53
C GLU A 194 5.13 3.21 -12.65
N GLN A 195 4.95 4.48 -12.31
CA GLN A 195 5.92 5.19 -11.47
C GLN A 195 6.06 4.54 -10.10
N ALA A 196 4.94 4.18 -9.44
CA ALA A 196 4.97 3.51 -8.15
C ALA A 196 5.65 2.12 -8.23
N GLY A 197 5.31 1.32 -9.25
CA GLY A 197 5.90 0.01 -9.48
C GLY A 197 7.40 0.06 -9.80
N LEU A 198 7.82 0.93 -10.70
CA LEU A 198 9.24 1.14 -11.03
C LEU A 198 10.03 1.63 -9.82
N THR A 199 9.45 2.45 -8.96
CA THR A 199 10.08 2.88 -7.71
C THR A 199 10.44 1.68 -6.85
N ILE A 200 9.50 0.76 -6.61
CA ILE A 200 9.76 -0.46 -5.83
C ILE A 200 10.88 -1.30 -6.46
N VAL A 201 10.78 -1.59 -7.76
CA VAL A 201 11.77 -2.43 -8.48
C VAL A 201 13.16 -1.80 -8.44
N ARG A 202 13.27 -0.49 -8.60
CA ARG A 202 14.53 0.25 -8.47
C ARG A 202 15.16 0.09 -7.09
N TYR A 203 14.37 0.27 -6.02
CA TYR A 203 14.88 0.15 -4.66
C TYR A 203 15.17 -1.30 -4.28
N LEU A 204 14.44 -2.27 -4.83
CA LEU A 204 14.78 -3.69 -4.69
C LEU A 204 16.16 -3.98 -5.30
N ALA A 205 16.44 -3.50 -6.50
CA ALA A 205 17.76 -3.67 -7.12
C ALA A 205 18.87 -2.99 -6.31
N MET A 206 18.63 -1.79 -5.75
CA MET A 206 19.58 -1.10 -4.89
C MET A 206 19.86 -1.88 -3.60
N ALA A 207 18.83 -2.42 -2.96
CA ALA A 207 18.95 -3.21 -1.73
C ALA A 207 19.69 -4.53 -1.99
N THR A 208 19.34 -5.24 -3.07
CA THR A 208 20.02 -6.48 -3.48
C THR A 208 21.52 -6.25 -3.73
N ALA A 209 21.87 -5.19 -4.45
CA ALA A 209 23.27 -4.86 -4.73
C ALA A 209 24.07 -4.57 -3.43
N ARG A 210 23.43 -4.04 -2.40
CA ARG A 210 24.07 -3.82 -1.08
C ARG A 210 24.22 -5.10 -0.28
N GLY A 211 23.25 -6.02 -0.36
CA GLY A 211 23.32 -7.32 0.32
C GLY A 211 24.48 -8.19 -0.17
N VAL A 212 24.78 -8.18 -1.45
CA VAL A 212 25.90 -8.94 -2.07
C VAL A 212 27.28 -8.47 -1.59
N VAL A 213 27.42 -7.20 -1.18
CA VAL A 213 28.72 -6.64 -0.73
C VAL A 213 29.00 -6.94 0.74
N SER A 214 28.02 -7.46 1.48
CA SER A 214 28.14 -7.75 2.93
C SER A 214 28.46 -9.20 3.27
N GLU A 215 28.62 -10.07 2.26
CA GLU A 215 29.11 -11.45 2.35
C GLU A 215 30.59 -11.50 1.98
#